data_5d3a0aba7f046003582271b7e4487a77
#
_entry.id   5d3a0aba7f046003582271b7e4487a77
#
_cell.length_a   1.000
_cell.length_b   1.000
_cell.length_c   1.000
_cell.angle_alpha   90.00
_cell.angle_beta   90.00
_cell.angle_gamma   90.00
#
_symmetry.space_group_name_H-M   'P 1'
#
loop_
_entity.id
_entity.type
_entity.pdbx_description
1 polymer ?
#
loop_
_entity_poly.entity_id
_entity_poly.type
_entity_poly.pdbx_seq_one_letter_code
_entity_poly.pdbx_strand_id
1 'polypeptide(L)'
;MLADQLQDILGSLSALSFEIGLLAGALLLLILGMLVKSRIAFKIAYVVVLIAGLLLIRFEDNGLMLFNENLAIDDLGAILKALLVFAGIWIVFFPTSENHGSEFYFLILSVIVGSSFMLSANNLLVIYLVVELTSFASYTLTNFNFEKKSYEAGIKYLLFGGVSSALALYGASILYGYSGTLTLSEFSFGLLENDYFLNVGMLLFV
;
A
#
# COMPACT_ATOMS: atom_id res chain seq x y z
N MET A 1 -27.30 -17.20 1.49
CA MET A 1 -25.95 -17.56 1.03
C MET A 1 -25.35 -16.55 0.05
N LEU A 2 -25.83 -16.41 -1.21
CA LEU A 2 -25.28 -15.44 -2.17
C LEU A 2 -25.58 -13.98 -1.76
N ALA A 3 -26.77 -13.71 -1.24
CA ALA A 3 -27.17 -12.38 -0.76
C ALA A 3 -26.36 -11.99 0.49
N ASP A 4 -26.12 -12.92 1.41
CA ASP A 4 -25.35 -12.70 2.62
C ASP A 4 -23.87 -12.40 2.27
N GLN A 5 -23.28 -13.17 1.35
CA GLN A 5 -21.93 -12.92 0.84
C GLN A 5 -21.79 -11.55 0.15
N LEU A 6 -22.79 -11.13 -0.63
CA LEU A 6 -22.81 -9.80 -1.24
C LEU A 6 -22.89 -8.70 -0.18
N GLN A 7 -23.67 -8.92 0.87
CA GLN A 7 -23.82 -7.94 1.95
C GLN A 7 -22.52 -7.81 2.76
N ASP A 8 -21.83 -8.92 3.03
CA ASP A 8 -20.51 -8.91 3.68
C ASP A 8 -19.44 -8.20 2.84
N ILE A 9 -19.43 -8.44 1.51
CA ILE A 9 -18.50 -7.74 0.61
C ILE A 9 -18.79 -6.24 0.56
N LEU A 10 -20.06 -5.84 0.46
CA LEU A 10 -20.45 -4.43 0.45
C LEU A 10 -20.12 -3.74 1.78
N GLY A 11 -20.32 -4.43 2.90
CA GLY A 11 -19.91 -3.97 4.22
C GLY A 11 -18.40 -3.77 4.31
N SER A 12 -17.63 -4.75 3.85
CA SER A 12 -16.16 -4.68 3.81
C SER A 12 -15.65 -3.53 2.92
N LEU A 13 -16.31 -3.29 1.78
CA LEU A 13 -15.96 -2.17 0.89
C LEU A 13 -16.27 -0.81 1.54
N SER A 14 -17.37 -0.68 2.29
CA SER A 14 -17.70 0.56 2.98
C SER A 14 -16.70 0.90 4.10
N ALA A 15 -16.13 -0.14 4.73
CA ALA A 15 -15.12 0.02 5.76
C ALA A 15 -13.75 0.46 5.21
N LEU A 16 -13.47 0.24 3.92
CA LEU A 16 -12.26 0.72 3.22
C LEU A 16 -12.46 2.11 2.59
N SER A 17 -13.24 2.97 3.23
CA SER A 17 -13.59 4.29 2.70
C SER A 17 -12.36 5.17 2.45
N PHE A 18 -11.33 5.08 3.28
CA PHE A 18 -10.07 5.80 3.16
C PHE A 18 -9.29 5.38 1.90
N GLU A 19 -9.04 4.09 1.72
CA GLU A 19 -8.28 3.54 0.59
C GLU A 19 -9.01 3.78 -0.73
N ILE A 20 -10.32 3.56 -0.75
CA ILE A 20 -11.16 3.79 -1.94
C ILE A 20 -11.19 5.28 -2.28
N GLY A 21 -11.30 6.15 -1.28
CA GLY A 21 -11.29 7.60 -1.47
C GLY A 21 -9.95 8.09 -2.05
N LEU A 22 -8.82 7.60 -1.54
CA LEU A 22 -7.50 7.93 -2.06
C LEU A 22 -7.29 7.38 -3.49
N LEU A 23 -7.71 6.14 -3.78
CA LEU A 23 -7.65 5.55 -5.12
C LEU A 23 -8.48 6.36 -6.13
N ALA A 24 -9.71 6.70 -5.77
CA ALA A 24 -10.57 7.54 -6.61
C ALA A 24 -9.94 8.91 -6.85
N GLY A 25 -9.39 9.54 -5.80
CA GLY A 25 -8.67 10.80 -5.90
C GLY A 25 -7.43 10.71 -6.79
N ALA A 26 -6.65 9.64 -6.69
CA ALA A 26 -5.48 9.39 -7.52
C ALA A 26 -5.86 9.27 -9.01
N LEU A 27 -6.91 8.50 -9.32
CA LEU A 27 -7.43 8.36 -10.69
C LEU A 27 -7.96 9.68 -11.23
N LEU A 28 -8.69 10.44 -10.42
CA LEU A 28 -9.19 11.77 -10.80
C LEU A 28 -8.04 12.72 -11.11
N LEU A 29 -6.95 12.72 -10.31
CA LEU A 29 -5.76 13.53 -10.59
C LEU A 29 -5.12 13.16 -11.92
N LEU A 30 -5.06 11.88 -12.24
CA LEU A 30 -4.49 11.40 -13.50
C LEU A 30 -5.34 11.84 -14.69
N ILE A 31 -6.68 11.73 -14.61
CA ILE A 31 -7.61 12.17 -15.66
C ILE A 31 -7.56 13.69 -15.82
N LEU A 32 -7.55 14.44 -14.71
CA LEU A 32 -7.40 15.90 -14.75
C LEU A 32 -6.08 16.34 -15.40
N GLY A 33 -5.02 15.55 -15.23
CA GLY A 33 -3.73 15.80 -15.89
C GLY A 33 -3.78 15.79 -17.40
N MET A 34 -4.70 15.04 -17.98
CA MET A 34 -4.93 15.02 -19.43
C MET A 34 -5.66 16.28 -19.93
N LEU A 35 -6.46 16.91 -19.08
CA LEU A 35 -7.32 18.04 -19.43
C LEU A 35 -6.71 19.41 -19.05
N VAL A 36 -5.97 19.47 -17.93
CA VAL A 36 -5.46 20.71 -17.33
C VAL A 36 -3.95 20.65 -17.28
N LYS A 37 -3.27 21.68 -17.79
CA LYS A 37 -1.79 21.75 -17.75
C LYS A 37 -1.23 22.63 -16.61
N SER A 38 -2.07 23.00 -15.63
CA SER A 38 -1.66 23.87 -14.53
C SER A 38 -1.04 23.06 -13.39
N ARG A 39 0.24 23.27 -13.14
CA ARG A 39 1.06 22.60 -12.11
C ARG A 39 0.62 22.93 -10.67
N ILE A 40 0.23 24.19 -10.44
CA ILE A 40 -0.26 24.63 -9.13
C ILE A 40 -1.60 23.94 -8.82
N ALA A 41 -2.45 23.76 -9.82
CA ALA A 41 -3.72 23.06 -9.66
C ALA A 41 -3.51 21.61 -9.20
N PHE A 42 -2.48 20.90 -9.73
CA PHE A 42 -2.18 19.52 -9.29
C PHE A 42 -1.69 19.45 -7.86
N LYS A 43 -0.83 20.38 -7.42
CA LYS A 43 -0.40 20.46 -6.02
C LYS A 43 -1.59 20.66 -5.08
N ILE A 44 -2.46 21.59 -5.42
CA ILE A 44 -3.65 21.88 -4.63
C ILE A 44 -4.58 20.66 -4.62
N ALA A 45 -4.87 20.07 -5.78
CA ALA A 45 -5.75 18.91 -5.89
C ALA A 45 -5.18 17.70 -5.12
N TYR A 46 -3.89 17.45 -5.18
CA TYR A 46 -3.22 16.40 -4.40
C TYR A 46 -3.41 16.62 -2.88
N VAL A 47 -3.18 17.83 -2.39
CA VAL A 47 -3.39 18.16 -0.97
C VAL A 47 -4.84 18.02 -0.57
N VAL A 48 -5.78 18.42 -1.44
CA VAL A 48 -7.23 18.26 -1.20
C VAL A 48 -7.61 16.78 -1.09
N VAL A 49 -7.06 15.92 -1.97
CA VAL A 49 -7.29 14.47 -1.92
C VAL A 49 -6.77 13.88 -0.60
N LEU A 50 -5.58 14.29 -0.14
CA LEU A 50 -5.03 13.82 1.13
C LEU A 50 -5.84 14.29 2.34
N ILE A 51 -6.30 15.55 2.35
CA ILE A 51 -7.16 16.08 3.43
C ILE A 51 -8.51 15.36 3.42
N ALA A 52 -9.11 15.11 2.26
CA ALA A 52 -10.33 14.33 2.14
C ALA A 52 -10.13 12.91 2.68
N GLY A 53 -9.00 12.25 2.34
CA GLY A 53 -8.61 10.96 2.90
C GLY A 53 -8.54 11.00 4.43
N LEU A 54 -7.87 12.01 5.00
CA LEU A 54 -7.77 12.16 6.47
C LEU A 54 -9.15 12.25 7.15
N LEU A 55 -10.12 12.89 6.49
CA LEU A 55 -11.49 12.96 7.01
C LEU A 55 -12.20 11.60 6.94
N LEU A 56 -11.87 10.76 5.95
CA LEU A 56 -12.47 9.44 5.79
C LEU A 56 -12.02 8.45 6.85
N ILE A 57 -10.80 8.58 7.40
CA ILE A 57 -10.32 7.73 8.51
C ILE A 57 -11.28 7.75 9.71
N ARG A 58 -11.97 8.87 9.96
CA ARG A 58 -12.92 9.01 11.07
C ARG A 58 -14.20 8.20 10.90
N PHE A 59 -14.49 7.70 9.71
CA PHE A 59 -15.67 6.90 9.39
C PHE A 59 -15.36 5.40 9.35
N GLU A 60 -14.12 5.00 9.60
CA GLU A 60 -13.76 3.60 9.72
C GLU A 60 -14.17 3.07 11.10
N ASP A 61 -14.93 1.96 11.11
CA ASP A 61 -15.27 1.26 12.33
C ASP A 61 -14.07 0.43 12.81
N ASN A 62 -13.55 0.70 13.99
CA ASN A 62 -12.40 -0.01 14.54
C ASN A 62 -12.76 -1.42 15.04
N GLY A 63 -11.82 -2.34 14.90
CA GLY A 63 -11.96 -3.72 15.34
C GLY A 63 -12.67 -4.64 14.36
N LEU A 64 -12.84 -4.21 13.10
CA LEU A 64 -13.44 -5.03 12.04
C LEU A 64 -12.39 -5.90 11.35
N MET A 65 -12.75 -7.17 11.16
CA MET A 65 -12.08 -8.10 10.25
C MET A 65 -12.81 -8.11 8.91
N LEU A 66 -12.11 -7.87 7.82
CA LEU A 66 -12.66 -7.72 6.49
C LEU A 66 -12.15 -8.82 5.56
N PHE A 67 -12.98 -9.20 4.57
CA PHE A 67 -12.62 -10.17 3.53
C PHE A 67 -12.09 -11.49 4.11
N ASN A 68 -12.86 -12.14 4.98
CA ASN A 68 -12.47 -13.40 5.66
C ASN A 68 -11.13 -13.25 6.42
N GLU A 69 -11.01 -12.22 7.25
CA GLU A 69 -9.84 -11.94 8.09
C GLU A 69 -8.54 -11.59 7.35
N ASN A 70 -8.61 -11.35 6.05
CA ASN A 70 -7.44 -10.93 5.28
C ASN A 70 -6.98 -9.51 5.59
N LEU A 71 -7.89 -8.63 6.02
CA LEU A 71 -7.63 -7.27 6.47
C LEU A 71 -8.21 -7.05 7.86
N ALA A 72 -7.51 -6.28 8.68
CA ALA A 72 -7.93 -5.86 10.01
C ALA A 72 -7.87 -4.33 10.11
N ILE A 73 -8.94 -3.72 10.63
CA ILE A 73 -8.96 -2.29 10.92
C ILE A 73 -8.87 -2.12 12.43
N ASP A 74 -7.84 -1.39 12.88
CA ASP A 74 -7.58 -1.12 14.27
C ASP A 74 -7.21 0.35 14.52
N ASP A 75 -7.23 0.77 15.79
CA ASP A 75 -6.89 2.14 16.19
C ASP A 75 -5.44 2.50 15.86
N LEU A 76 -4.52 1.55 15.96
CA LEU A 76 -3.12 1.75 15.63
C LEU A 76 -2.95 2.02 14.13
N GLY A 77 -3.61 1.21 13.29
CA GLY A 77 -3.65 1.39 11.85
C GLY A 77 -4.20 2.76 11.46
N ALA A 78 -5.28 3.21 12.10
CA ALA A 78 -5.86 4.54 11.85
C ALA A 78 -4.87 5.69 12.17
N ILE A 79 -4.14 5.60 13.28
CA ILE A 79 -3.09 6.58 13.65
C ILE A 79 -1.97 6.57 12.61
N LEU A 80 -1.50 5.39 12.21
CA LEU A 80 -0.42 5.25 11.24
C LEU A 80 -0.85 5.72 9.84
N LYS A 81 -2.10 5.46 9.42
CA LYS A 81 -2.69 6.02 8.19
C LYS A 81 -2.69 7.56 8.22
N ALA A 82 -3.05 8.16 9.35
CA ALA A 82 -2.99 9.61 9.50
C ALA A 82 -1.54 10.13 9.36
N LEU A 83 -0.56 9.47 9.95
CA LEU A 83 0.86 9.81 9.78
C LEU A 83 1.33 9.69 8.33
N LEU A 84 0.89 8.67 7.58
CA LEU A 84 1.16 8.55 6.15
C LEU A 84 0.61 9.74 5.35
N VAL A 85 -0.61 10.19 5.66
CA VAL A 85 -1.19 11.38 5.03
C VAL A 85 -0.37 12.63 5.34
N PHE A 86 0.05 12.83 6.59
CA PHE A 86 0.92 13.95 6.96
C PHE A 86 2.26 13.90 6.23
N ALA A 87 2.88 12.73 6.12
CA ALA A 87 4.10 12.56 5.32
C ALA A 87 3.87 12.89 3.85
N GLY A 88 2.74 12.46 3.27
CA GLY A 88 2.34 12.80 1.91
C GLY A 88 2.17 14.30 1.69
N ILE A 89 1.53 15.01 2.61
CA ILE A 89 1.39 16.48 2.56
C ILE A 89 2.76 17.14 2.66
N TRP A 90 3.65 16.62 3.52
CA TRP A 90 4.99 17.17 3.71
C TRP A 90 5.81 17.15 2.42
N ILE A 91 5.64 16.17 1.54
CA ILE A 91 6.35 16.05 0.25
C ILE A 91 6.13 17.29 -0.63
N VAL A 92 4.96 17.93 -0.56
CA VAL A 92 4.65 19.14 -1.36
C VAL A 92 5.51 20.34 -0.99
N PHE A 93 6.00 20.39 0.26
CA PHE A 93 6.83 21.48 0.76
C PHE A 93 8.32 21.34 0.36
N PHE A 94 8.74 20.16 -0.10
CA PHE A 94 10.11 20.03 -0.60
C PHE A 94 10.25 20.80 -1.92
N PRO A 95 11.26 21.69 -2.01
CA PRO A 95 11.55 22.39 -3.25
C PRO A 95 12.08 21.38 -4.27
N THR A 96 11.24 21.03 -5.21
CA THR A 96 11.65 20.24 -6.37
C THR A 96 12.04 21.22 -7.49
N SER A 97 13.26 21.08 -7.99
CA SER A 97 13.76 21.89 -9.14
C SER A 97 13.00 21.56 -10.42
N GLU A 98 12.27 20.46 -10.44
CA GLU A 98 11.56 19.94 -11.59
C GLU A 98 10.05 20.13 -11.46
N ASN A 99 9.46 20.41 -12.62
CA ASN A 99 8.04 20.67 -12.73
C ASN A 99 7.29 19.36 -12.93
N HIS A 100 6.89 18.72 -11.85
CA HIS A 100 6.17 17.46 -11.88
C HIS A 100 4.72 17.62 -12.38
N GLY A 101 4.29 16.71 -13.25
CA GLY A 101 2.93 16.58 -13.73
C GLY A 101 2.01 15.82 -12.76
N SER A 102 0.78 15.56 -13.22
CA SER A 102 -0.21 14.77 -12.47
C SER A 102 0.25 13.35 -12.20
N GLU A 103 1.06 12.77 -13.10
CA GLU A 103 1.59 11.41 -13.03
C GLU A 103 2.46 11.21 -11.78
N PHE A 104 3.25 12.24 -11.43
CA PHE A 104 4.08 12.21 -10.22
C PHE A 104 3.23 12.10 -8.95
N TYR A 105 2.19 12.92 -8.83
CA TYR A 105 1.28 12.90 -7.69
C TYR A 105 0.44 11.63 -7.63
N PHE A 106 0.04 11.11 -8.78
CA PHE A 106 -0.61 9.80 -8.88
C PHE A 106 0.27 8.68 -8.31
N LEU A 107 1.55 8.63 -8.68
CA LEU A 107 2.49 7.62 -8.19
C LEU A 107 2.71 7.74 -6.67
N ILE A 108 2.83 8.96 -6.15
CA ILE A 108 2.95 9.18 -4.69
C ILE A 108 1.68 8.70 -3.97
N LEU A 109 0.49 9.04 -4.48
CA LEU A 109 -0.76 8.54 -3.91
C LEU A 109 -0.84 7.02 -3.98
N SER A 110 -0.35 6.39 -5.05
CA SER A 110 -0.31 4.92 -5.16
C SER A 110 0.59 4.30 -4.09
N VAL A 111 1.72 4.93 -3.75
CA VAL A 111 2.57 4.50 -2.62
C VAL A 111 1.83 4.64 -1.29
N ILE A 112 1.13 5.75 -1.06
CA ILE A 112 0.36 6.00 0.17
C ILE A 112 -0.76 4.96 0.31
N VAL A 113 -1.51 4.70 -0.75
CA VAL A 113 -2.58 3.68 -0.78
C VAL A 113 -2.03 2.28 -0.51
N GLY A 114 -0.94 1.90 -1.19
CA GLY A 114 -0.29 0.62 -0.93
C GLY A 114 0.16 0.51 0.53
N SER A 115 0.82 1.55 1.06
CA SER A 115 1.24 1.58 2.47
C SER A 115 0.06 1.50 3.44
N SER A 116 -1.09 2.10 3.12
CA SER A 116 -2.29 2.01 3.98
C SER A 116 -2.89 0.61 4.01
N PHE A 117 -2.95 -0.07 2.87
CA PHE A 117 -3.35 -1.49 2.83
C PHE A 117 -2.39 -2.38 3.61
N MET A 118 -1.08 -2.07 3.61
CA MET A 118 -0.11 -2.81 4.40
C MET A 118 -0.38 -2.70 5.90
N LEU A 119 -0.81 -1.52 6.37
CA LEU A 119 -1.17 -1.30 7.78
C LEU A 119 -2.42 -2.10 8.20
N SER A 120 -3.30 -2.41 7.28
CA SER A 120 -4.51 -3.20 7.52
C SER A 120 -4.34 -4.68 7.20
N ALA A 121 -3.20 -5.12 6.63
CA ALA A 121 -3.03 -6.49 6.18
C ALA A 121 -2.88 -7.47 7.34
N ASN A 122 -3.71 -8.52 7.36
CA ASN A 122 -3.68 -9.63 8.33
C ASN A 122 -3.35 -10.99 7.68
N ASN A 123 -2.85 -10.97 6.44
CA ASN A 123 -2.54 -12.18 5.67
C ASN A 123 -1.21 -11.99 4.95
N LEU A 124 -0.32 -13.00 4.98
CA LEU A 124 1.01 -12.94 4.36
C LEU A 124 0.95 -12.67 2.86
N LEU A 125 -0.03 -13.25 2.16
CA LEU A 125 -0.18 -13.04 0.73
C LEU A 125 -0.66 -11.62 0.42
N VAL A 126 -1.52 -11.05 1.26
CA VAL A 126 -1.95 -9.64 1.13
C VAL A 126 -0.77 -8.71 1.37
N ILE A 127 0.05 -8.95 2.41
CA ILE A 127 1.29 -8.19 2.66
C ILE A 127 2.19 -8.22 1.43
N TYR A 128 2.44 -9.42 0.87
CA TYR A 128 3.24 -9.58 -0.33
C TYR A 128 2.71 -8.75 -1.51
N LEU A 129 1.41 -8.88 -1.83
CA LEU A 129 0.79 -8.17 -2.94
C LEU A 129 0.85 -6.64 -2.78
N VAL A 130 0.68 -6.15 -1.56
CA VAL A 130 0.72 -4.72 -1.25
C VAL A 130 2.14 -4.17 -1.32
N VAL A 131 3.14 -4.93 -0.87
CA VAL A 131 4.56 -4.59 -1.04
C VAL A 131 4.91 -4.50 -2.52
N GLU A 132 4.44 -5.42 -3.36
CA GLU A 132 4.64 -5.37 -4.80
C GLU A 132 4.01 -4.13 -5.44
N LEU A 133 2.77 -3.82 -5.07
CA LEU A 133 2.06 -2.63 -5.57
C LEU A 133 2.83 -1.35 -5.23
N THR A 134 3.29 -1.22 -3.98
CA THR A 134 4.07 -0.06 -3.50
C THR A 134 5.42 0.03 -4.19
N SER A 135 6.08 -1.10 -4.37
CA SER A 135 7.39 -1.21 -5.05
C SER A 135 7.30 -0.78 -6.50
N PHE A 136 6.26 -1.20 -7.24
CA PHE A 136 6.05 -0.80 -8.63
C PHE A 136 5.95 0.72 -8.79
N ALA A 137 5.17 1.38 -7.93
CA ALA A 137 5.07 2.84 -7.92
C ALA A 137 6.43 3.48 -7.60
N SER A 138 7.18 2.92 -6.64
CA SER A 138 8.51 3.42 -6.23
C SER A 138 9.56 3.26 -7.33
N TYR A 139 9.55 2.14 -8.08
CA TYR A 139 10.45 1.93 -9.23
C TYR A 139 10.19 2.97 -10.32
N THR A 140 8.92 3.26 -10.58
CA THR A 140 8.52 4.27 -11.57
C THR A 140 8.92 5.67 -11.13
N LEU A 141 8.75 6.02 -9.83
CA LEU A 141 9.20 7.28 -9.26
C LEU A 141 10.71 7.46 -9.35
N THR A 142 11.49 6.41 -9.12
CA THR A 142 12.96 6.47 -9.23
C THR A 142 13.41 6.80 -10.65
N ASN A 143 12.65 6.39 -11.66
CA ASN A 143 12.94 6.64 -13.08
C ASN A 143 12.18 7.85 -13.65
N PHE A 144 11.52 8.65 -12.81
CA PHE A 144 10.58 9.69 -13.25
C PHE A 144 11.22 10.80 -14.09
N ASN A 145 12.49 11.11 -13.88
CA ASN A 145 13.19 12.20 -14.57
C ASN A 145 13.67 11.85 -15.99
N PHE A 146 13.52 10.58 -16.42
CA PHE A 146 13.91 10.11 -17.75
C PHE A 146 15.36 10.42 -18.17
N GLU A 147 16.26 10.62 -17.23
CA GLU A 147 17.68 10.79 -17.44
C GLU A 147 18.42 9.43 -17.47
N LYS A 148 19.58 9.37 -18.14
CA LYS A 148 20.37 8.11 -18.22
C LYS A 148 20.71 7.54 -16.84
N LYS A 149 21.06 8.39 -15.86
CA LYS A 149 21.34 7.99 -14.48
C LYS A 149 20.10 7.46 -13.76
N SER A 150 18.96 8.09 -14.01
CA SER A 150 17.66 7.70 -13.46
C SER A 150 17.21 6.34 -14.01
N TYR A 151 17.39 6.10 -15.32
CA TYR A 151 17.12 4.80 -15.94
C TYR A 151 17.97 3.68 -15.34
N GLU A 152 19.27 3.92 -15.17
CA GLU A 152 20.20 2.96 -14.56
C GLU A 152 19.80 2.66 -13.10
N ALA A 153 19.44 3.68 -12.33
CA ALA A 153 18.96 3.54 -10.96
C ALA A 153 17.64 2.76 -10.89
N GLY A 154 16.67 3.09 -11.76
CA GLY A 154 15.37 2.41 -11.83
C GLY A 154 15.50 0.93 -12.19
N ILE A 155 16.35 0.58 -13.18
CA ILE A 155 16.60 -0.81 -13.55
C ILE A 155 17.27 -1.58 -12.40
N LYS A 156 18.27 -1.02 -11.74
CA LYS A 156 18.92 -1.64 -10.58
C LYS A 156 17.91 -1.87 -9.47
N TYR A 157 17.07 -0.88 -9.18
CA TYR A 157 16.05 -0.99 -8.13
C TYR A 157 15.03 -2.08 -8.46
N LEU A 158 14.55 -2.15 -9.71
CA LEU A 158 13.64 -3.20 -10.18
C LEU A 158 14.27 -4.60 -10.06
N LEU A 159 15.54 -4.77 -10.49
CA LEU A 159 16.20 -6.07 -10.44
C LEU A 159 16.42 -6.55 -9.01
N PHE A 160 16.94 -5.70 -8.11
CA PHE A 160 17.11 -6.05 -6.71
C PHE A 160 15.79 -6.27 -6.00
N GLY A 161 14.79 -5.43 -6.25
CA GLY A 161 13.45 -5.58 -5.71
C GLY A 161 12.80 -6.88 -6.16
N GLY A 162 12.89 -7.24 -7.45
CA GLY A 162 12.34 -8.49 -7.97
C GLY A 162 13.00 -9.74 -7.36
N VAL A 163 14.31 -9.71 -7.10
CA VAL A 163 14.99 -10.81 -6.38
C VAL A 163 14.50 -10.89 -4.93
N SER A 164 14.41 -9.76 -4.23
CA SER A 164 13.91 -9.72 -2.85
C SER A 164 12.47 -10.22 -2.76
N SER A 165 11.62 -9.80 -3.68
CA SER A 165 10.24 -10.24 -3.79
C SER A 165 10.10 -11.75 -4.03
N ALA A 166 10.93 -12.32 -4.91
CA ALA A 166 10.95 -13.77 -5.13
C ALA A 166 11.36 -14.53 -3.86
N LEU A 167 12.33 -14.02 -3.09
CA LEU A 167 12.75 -14.59 -1.81
C LEU A 167 11.63 -14.48 -0.75
N ALA A 168 10.94 -13.34 -0.69
CA ALA A 168 9.82 -13.16 0.22
C ALA A 168 8.67 -14.12 -0.10
N LEU A 169 8.32 -14.29 -1.38
CA LEU A 169 7.28 -15.25 -1.79
C LEU A 169 7.68 -16.69 -1.46
N TYR A 170 8.95 -17.04 -1.61
CA TYR A 170 9.48 -18.35 -1.22
C TYR A 170 9.41 -18.52 0.29
N GLY A 171 9.75 -17.51 1.07
CA GLY A 171 9.57 -17.48 2.54
C GLY A 171 8.11 -17.72 2.95
N ALA A 172 7.17 -16.99 2.32
CA ALA A 172 5.73 -17.20 2.55
C ALA A 172 5.27 -18.64 2.24
N SER A 173 5.82 -19.24 1.19
CA SER A 173 5.53 -20.64 0.82
C SER A 173 6.00 -21.63 1.89
N ILE A 174 7.19 -21.41 2.47
CA ILE A 174 7.70 -22.24 3.58
C ILE A 174 6.80 -22.08 4.81
N LEU A 175 6.46 -20.84 5.15
CA LEU A 175 5.58 -20.54 6.30
C LEU A 175 4.22 -21.21 6.14
N TYR A 176 3.61 -21.10 4.98
CA TYR A 176 2.35 -21.75 4.67
C TYR A 176 2.45 -23.29 4.72
N GLY A 177 3.51 -23.86 4.14
CA GLY A 177 3.73 -25.31 4.15
C GLY A 177 3.84 -25.89 5.56
N TYR A 178 4.32 -25.09 6.51
CA TYR A 178 4.46 -25.47 7.91
C TYR A 178 3.21 -25.23 8.74
N SER A 179 2.59 -24.04 8.62
CA SER A 179 1.47 -23.61 9.45
C SER A 179 0.10 -24.04 8.91
N GLY A 180 0.00 -24.29 7.60
CA GLY A 180 -1.28 -24.52 6.91
C GLY A 180 -2.17 -23.30 6.76
N THR A 181 -1.74 -22.13 7.27
CA THR A 181 -2.47 -20.87 7.20
C THR A 181 -1.57 -19.73 6.71
N LEU A 182 -2.19 -18.72 6.08
CA LEU A 182 -1.54 -17.46 5.71
C LEU A 182 -1.97 -16.30 6.60
N THR A 183 -2.97 -16.51 7.46
CA THR A 183 -3.55 -15.48 8.33
C THR A 183 -2.67 -15.26 9.54
N LEU A 184 -2.25 -14.01 9.78
CA LEU A 184 -1.33 -13.67 10.87
C LEU A 184 -1.91 -13.94 12.26
N SER A 185 -3.21 -13.72 12.44
CA SER A 185 -3.91 -13.96 13.71
C SER A 185 -3.97 -15.44 14.09
N GLU A 186 -3.87 -16.35 13.11
CA GLU A 186 -3.85 -17.80 13.33
C GLU A 186 -2.43 -18.36 13.54
N PHE A 187 -1.39 -17.56 13.23
CA PHE A 187 -0.01 -17.95 13.49
C PHE A 187 0.24 -18.02 14.99
N SER A 188 0.35 -19.23 15.52
CA SER A 188 0.78 -19.43 16.91
C SER A 188 2.30 -19.30 16.99
N PHE A 189 2.76 -18.10 17.30
CA PHE A 189 4.20 -17.81 17.48
C PHE A 189 4.88 -18.64 18.58
N GLY A 190 4.11 -19.29 19.45
CA GLY A 190 4.63 -20.23 20.45
C GLY A 190 5.22 -21.53 19.88
N LEU A 191 4.93 -21.86 18.60
CA LEU A 191 5.55 -22.99 17.91
C LEU A 191 6.94 -22.65 17.34
N LEU A 192 7.36 -21.37 17.41
CA LEU A 192 8.60 -20.87 16.81
C LEU A 192 9.86 -21.24 17.57
N GLU A 193 9.76 -21.77 18.81
CA GLU A 193 10.91 -21.82 19.70
C GLU A 193 12.05 -22.76 19.27
N ASN A 194 11.90 -23.64 18.27
CA ASN A 194 13.03 -24.48 17.82
C ASN A 194 12.91 -25.06 16.38
N ASP A 195 12.06 -24.53 15.50
CA ASP A 195 11.96 -25.08 14.14
C ASP A 195 12.79 -24.30 13.13
N TYR A 196 13.81 -24.94 12.59
CA TYR A 196 14.74 -24.37 11.61
C TYR A 196 14.02 -23.88 10.34
N PHE A 197 13.07 -24.65 9.83
CA PHE A 197 12.35 -24.30 8.61
C PHE A 197 11.48 -23.06 8.79
N LEU A 198 10.84 -22.90 9.92
CA LEU A 198 10.01 -21.76 10.23
C LEU A 198 10.84 -20.48 10.36
N ASN A 199 11.99 -20.57 11.03
CA ASN A 199 12.94 -19.46 11.14
C ASN A 199 13.51 -19.06 9.78
N VAL A 200 13.80 -20.01 8.89
CA VAL A 200 14.25 -19.73 7.52
C VAL A 200 13.14 -19.08 6.72
N GLY A 201 11.90 -19.58 6.82
CA GLY A 201 10.73 -18.99 6.15
C GLY A 201 10.52 -17.54 6.56
N MET A 202 10.58 -17.24 7.88
CA MET A 202 10.48 -15.86 8.39
C MET A 202 11.62 -14.97 7.88
N LEU A 203 12.86 -15.45 7.95
CA LEU A 203 14.04 -14.69 7.50
C LEU A 203 13.99 -14.36 6.01
N LEU A 204 13.41 -15.24 5.18
CA LEU A 204 13.27 -15.00 3.75
C LEU A 204 12.08 -14.09 3.43
N PHE A 205 11.03 -14.08 4.29
CA PHE A 205 9.85 -13.26 4.07
C PHE A 205 10.08 -11.80 4.45
N VAL A 206 10.86 -11.53 5.48
CA VAL A 206 11.20 -10.19 5.99
C VAL A 206 12.42 -9.62 5.29
#